data_a76e9df81cd6026d40cb57042b29aa1a
#
_entry.id   a76e9df81cd6026d40cb57042b29aa1a
#
_cell.length_a   1.000
_cell.length_b   1.000
_cell.length_c   1.000
_cell.angle_alpha   90.00
_cell.angle_beta   90.00
_cell.angle_gamma   90.00
#
_symmetry.space_group_name_H-M   'P 1'
#
loop_
_entity.id
_entity.type
_entity.pdbx_description
1 polymer ?
#
loop_
_entity_poly.entity_id
_entity_poly.type
_entity_poly.pdbx_seq_one_letter_code
_entity_poly.pdbx_strand_id
1 'polypeptide(L)'
;MHKSPDDQWSPPSGSWASSAARRRNMQAIKSRDTEPERLIRRLVHAKGLRYRVAAKPLPDLRRTADMVFRPAKVAVFIDGCYWHGCPEHYVPPKTNSGYWSDKVAGNIARDRDTDQRLSDAGWTVLRFWEHESPDACALQIAAMVSKLRSKRA
;
A
#
# COMPACT_ATOMS: atom_id res chain seq x y z
N MET A 1 -38.64 21.31 6.51
CA MET A 1 -37.91 20.04 6.68
C MET A 1 -36.44 20.23 6.31
N HIS A 2 -35.56 19.98 7.24
CA HIS A 2 -34.12 19.97 6.95
C HIS A 2 -33.80 18.72 6.15
N LYS A 3 -33.29 18.90 4.94
CA LYS A 3 -32.67 17.82 4.21
C LYS A 3 -31.32 17.51 4.84
N SER A 4 -31.03 16.23 5.01
CA SER A 4 -29.71 15.79 5.41
C SER A 4 -28.66 16.33 4.42
N PRO A 5 -27.45 16.70 4.87
CA PRO A 5 -26.37 17.05 3.95
C PRO A 5 -26.12 16.00 2.87
N ASP A 6 -26.43 14.75 3.16
CA ASP A 6 -26.24 13.65 2.21
C ASP A 6 -27.31 13.63 1.11
N ASP A 7 -28.50 14.20 1.37
CA ASP A 7 -29.59 14.20 0.39
C ASP A 7 -29.34 15.10 -0.82
N GLN A 8 -28.46 16.09 -0.66
CA GLN A 8 -28.13 17.03 -1.73
C GLN A 8 -26.79 16.75 -2.38
N TRP A 9 -26.08 15.76 -1.86
CA TRP A 9 -24.75 15.44 -2.37
C TRP A 9 -24.86 14.64 -3.67
N SER A 10 -24.08 15.09 -4.67
CA SER A 10 -23.90 14.36 -5.93
C SER A 10 -22.42 14.04 -6.10
N PRO A 11 -22.08 12.81 -6.48
CA PRO A 11 -20.68 12.47 -6.67
C PRO A 11 -20.08 13.28 -7.82
N PRO A 12 -18.83 13.72 -7.68
CA PRO A 12 -18.12 14.33 -8.79
C PRO A 12 -18.03 13.38 -9.98
N SER A 13 -17.90 13.94 -11.18
CA SER A 13 -17.71 13.14 -12.37
C SER A 13 -16.54 12.16 -12.18
N GLY A 14 -16.78 10.90 -12.46
CA GLY A 14 -15.80 9.85 -12.24
C GLY A 14 -15.71 9.31 -10.81
N SER A 15 -16.56 9.83 -9.88
CA SER A 15 -16.59 9.31 -8.52
C SER A 15 -17.28 7.95 -8.46
N TRP A 16 -16.67 7.06 -7.69
CA TRP A 16 -17.20 5.72 -7.45
C TRP A 16 -18.15 5.64 -6.25
N ALA A 17 -18.22 6.71 -5.45
CA ALA A 17 -18.99 6.71 -4.22
C ALA A 17 -20.49 6.84 -4.50
N SER A 18 -21.30 5.95 -3.92
CA SER A 18 -22.75 5.93 -4.11
C SER A 18 -23.47 6.92 -3.18
N SER A 19 -22.79 7.47 -2.18
CA SER A 19 -23.34 8.44 -1.24
C SER A 19 -22.24 9.28 -0.63
N ALA A 20 -22.59 10.43 -0.05
CA ALA A 20 -21.65 11.29 0.64
C ALA A 20 -21.01 10.58 1.85
N ALA A 21 -21.82 9.84 2.61
CA ALA A 21 -21.32 9.08 3.76
C ALA A 21 -20.30 8.03 3.34
N ARG A 22 -20.60 7.30 2.27
CA ARG A 22 -19.68 6.28 1.74
C ARG A 22 -18.39 6.90 1.23
N ARG A 23 -18.49 8.04 0.55
CA ARG A 23 -17.30 8.75 0.08
C ARG A 23 -16.43 9.20 1.25
N ARG A 24 -17.01 9.75 2.31
CA ARG A 24 -16.25 10.14 3.52
C ARG A 24 -15.54 8.92 4.12
N ASN A 25 -16.23 7.79 4.23
CA ASN A 25 -15.63 6.56 4.74
C ASN A 25 -14.43 6.11 3.91
N MET A 26 -14.56 6.17 2.60
CA MET A 26 -13.48 5.77 1.70
C MET A 26 -12.31 6.76 1.70
N GLN A 27 -12.59 8.05 1.86
CA GLN A 27 -11.55 9.08 2.00
C GLN A 27 -10.81 8.97 3.32
N ALA A 28 -11.47 8.46 4.36
CA ALA A 28 -10.85 8.22 5.65
C ALA A 28 -9.87 7.05 5.63
N ILE A 29 -9.95 6.16 4.63
CA ILE A 29 -8.98 5.09 4.42
C ILE A 29 -7.71 5.71 3.87
N LYS A 30 -6.72 5.84 4.73
CA LYS A 30 -5.45 6.48 4.37
C LYS A 30 -4.68 5.64 3.36
N SER A 31 -4.06 6.29 2.36
CA SER A 31 -3.17 5.65 1.41
C SER A 31 -1.78 5.41 1.99
N ARG A 32 -1.48 6.05 3.12
CA ARG A 32 -0.22 5.88 3.86
C ARG A 32 -0.47 6.16 5.33
N ASP A 33 0.52 5.85 6.17
CA ASP A 33 0.46 6.01 7.64
C ASP A 33 -0.72 5.27 8.26
N THR A 34 -1.12 4.14 7.66
CA THR A 34 -2.10 3.26 8.26
C THR A 34 -1.52 2.64 9.53
N GLU A 35 -2.38 2.13 10.41
CA GLU A 35 -1.92 1.53 11.66
C GLU A 35 -0.94 0.36 11.42
N PRO A 36 -1.21 -0.60 10.50
CA PRO A 36 -0.25 -1.65 10.20
C PRO A 36 1.11 -1.11 9.73
N GLU A 37 1.13 -0.12 8.85
CA GLU A 37 2.37 0.51 8.40
C GLU A 37 3.15 1.12 9.55
N ARG A 38 2.47 1.85 10.42
CA ARG A 38 3.10 2.51 11.57
C ARG A 38 3.68 1.51 12.54
N LEU A 39 2.98 0.42 12.80
CA LEU A 39 3.47 -0.65 13.68
C LEU A 39 4.72 -1.32 13.10
N ILE A 40 4.69 -1.67 11.81
CA ILE A 40 5.83 -2.28 11.14
C ILE A 40 7.04 -1.34 11.16
N ARG A 41 6.83 -0.07 10.84
CA ARG A 41 7.91 0.94 10.86
C ARG A 41 8.53 1.04 12.24
N ARG A 42 7.71 1.09 13.28
CA ARG A 42 8.19 1.18 14.66
C ARG A 42 9.02 -0.03 15.06
N LEU A 43 8.56 -1.23 14.70
CA LEU A 43 9.28 -2.47 15.01
C LEU A 43 10.61 -2.55 14.25
N VAL A 44 10.62 -2.16 12.99
CA VAL A 44 11.83 -2.13 12.16
C VAL A 44 12.83 -1.11 12.71
N HIS A 45 12.36 0.06 13.09
CA HIS A 45 13.18 1.11 13.69
C HIS A 45 13.81 0.64 15.02
N ALA A 46 13.03 -0.07 15.82
CA ALA A 46 13.51 -0.63 17.09
C ALA A 46 14.64 -1.67 16.90
N LYS A 47 14.70 -2.28 15.72
CA LYS A 47 15.79 -3.21 15.36
C LYS A 47 17.06 -2.50 14.88
N GLY A 48 17.07 -1.19 14.92
CA GLY A 48 18.24 -0.38 14.53
C GLY A 48 18.32 -0.04 13.05
N LEU A 49 17.29 -0.33 12.27
CA LEU A 49 17.26 -0.03 10.85
C LEU A 49 16.73 1.37 10.58
N ARG A 50 17.29 2.01 9.57
CA ARG A 50 16.86 3.35 9.13
C ARG A 50 16.39 3.29 7.69
N TYR A 51 15.31 4.02 7.40
CA TYR A 51 14.63 3.97 6.12
C TYR A 51 13.96 5.31 5.81
N ARG A 52 13.56 5.48 4.55
CA ARG A 52 12.72 6.60 4.14
C ARG A 52 11.29 6.12 3.99
N VAL A 53 10.35 6.95 4.44
CA VAL A 53 8.91 6.65 4.43
C VAL A 53 8.28 7.30 3.21
N ALA A 54 7.37 6.58 2.55
CA ALA A 54 6.60 7.08 1.40
C ALA A 54 7.52 7.74 0.36
N ALA A 55 8.59 7.06 0.00
CA ALA A 55 9.60 7.57 -0.91
C ALA A 55 9.61 6.78 -2.23
N LYS A 56 10.10 7.44 -3.27
CA LYS A 56 10.30 6.79 -4.57
C LYS A 56 11.61 6.01 -4.54
N PRO A 57 11.58 4.69 -4.79
CA PRO A 57 12.83 3.94 -4.91
C PRO A 57 13.65 4.36 -6.13
N LEU A 58 12.97 4.64 -7.24
CA LEU A 58 13.61 5.05 -8.48
C LEU A 58 13.09 6.44 -8.89
N PRO A 59 13.97 7.33 -9.37
CA PRO A 59 13.57 8.71 -9.72
C PRO A 59 12.61 8.79 -10.90
N ASP A 60 12.69 7.86 -11.83
CA ASP A 60 11.85 7.78 -13.04
C ASP A 60 10.57 6.96 -12.86
N LEU A 61 10.40 6.33 -11.70
CA LEU A 61 9.20 5.56 -11.37
C LEU A 61 8.30 6.40 -10.47
N ARG A 62 7.11 6.75 -10.95
CA ARG A 62 6.15 7.59 -10.20
C ARG A 62 5.35 6.79 -9.19
N ARG A 63 6.01 5.99 -8.40
CA ARG A 63 5.36 5.16 -7.39
C ARG A 63 6.19 5.19 -6.12
N THR A 64 5.51 5.34 -4.98
CA THR A 64 6.17 5.38 -3.68
C THR A 64 6.04 4.05 -2.98
N ALA A 65 7.12 3.65 -2.31
CA ALA A 65 7.11 2.52 -1.40
C ALA A 65 6.85 3.01 0.02
N ASP A 66 6.29 2.16 0.86
CA ASP A 66 6.03 2.51 2.25
C ASP A 66 7.32 2.70 3.04
N MET A 67 8.31 1.87 2.76
CA MET A 67 9.67 2.04 3.30
C MET A 67 10.70 1.77 2.21
N VAL A 68 11.74 2.59 2.19
CA VAL A 68 12.85 2.44 1.24
C VAL A 68 14.17 2.37 2.01
N PHE A 69 14.90 1.29 1.79
CA PHE A 69 16.24 1.06 2.35
C PHE A 69 17.24 1.19 1.21
N ARG A 70 17.72 2.39 0.95
CA ARG A 70 18.59 2.65 -0.21
C ARG A 70 19.91 1.87 -0.20
N PRO A 71 20.62 1.79 0.93
CA PRO A 71 21.89 1.03 0.95
C PRO A 71 21.74 -0.44 0.57
N ALA A 72 20.61 -1.06 0.96
CA ALA A 72 20.32 -2.45 0.65
C ALA A 72 19.57 -2.62 -0.65
N LYS A 73 19.04 -1.53 -1.21
CA LYS A 73 18.11 -1.52 -2.37
C LYS A 73 16.89 -2.42 -2.11
N VAL A 74 16.24 -2.17 -0.99
CA VAL A 74 15.00 -2.85 -0.60
C VAL A 74 13.86 -1.84 -0.59
N ALA A 75 12.78 -2.18 -1.24
CA ALA A 75 11.53 -1.43 -1.22
C ALA A 75 10.44 -2.28 -0.58
N VAL A 76 9.76 -1.73 0.41
CA VAL A 76 8.71 -2.43 1.15
C VAL A 76 7.37 -1.79 0.86
N PHE A 77 6.40 -2.61 0.49
CA PHE A 77 5.02 -2.20 0.26
C PHE A 77 4.11 -2.97 1.21
N ILE A 78 3.19 -2.24 1.84
CA ILE A 78 2.18 -2.82 2.71
C ILE A 78 0.82 -2.56 2.05
N ASP A 79 0.28 -3.60 1.44
CA ASP A 79 -0.90 -3.47 0.58
C ASP A 79 -2.19 -3.66 1.39
N GLY A 80 -3.12 -2.74 1.22
CA GLY A 80 -4.44 -2.85 1.80
C GLY A 80 -5.24 -3.96 1.11
N CYS A 81 -5.89 -4.81 1.89
CA CYS A 81 -6.61 -5.97 1.38
C CYS A 81 -7.68 -5.59 0.36
N TYR A 82 -8.39 -4.51 0.59
CA TYR A 82 -9.46 -4.06 -0.28
C TYR A 82 -8.94 -3.56 -1.64
N TRP A 83 -7.92 -2.69 -1.61
CA TRP A 83 -7.45 -1.98 -2.81
C TRP A 83 -6.60 -2.84 -3.74
N HIS A 84 -5.95 -3.87 -3.19
CA HIS A 84 -5.02 -4.72 -3.94
C HIS A 84 -5.55 -6.13 -4.17
N GLY A 85 -6.80 -6.39 -3.80
CA GLY A 85 -7.44 -7.68 -4.09
C GLY A 85 -6.86 -8.83 -3.31
N CYS A 86 -6.75 -8.68 -1.98
CA CYS A 86 -6.25 -9.74 -1.13
C CYS A 86 -7.06 -11.04 -1.33
N PRO A 87 -6.41 -12.20 -1.57
CA PRO A 87 -7.12 -13.45 -1.79
C PRO A 87 -8.00 -13.89 -0.62
N GLU A 88 -7.63 -13.49 0.60
CA GLU A 88 -8.34 -13.92 1.81
C GLU A 88 -9.42 -12.94 2.26
N HIS A 89 -9.22 -11.64 2.06
CA HIS A 89 -10.06 -10.59 2.65
C HIS A 89 -10.77 -9.70 1.64
N TYR A 90 -10.49 -9.84 0.36
CA TYR A 90 -11.16 -9.05 -0.63
C TYR A 90 -12.56 -9.57 -0.88
N VAL A 91 -13.55 -8.72 -0.67
CA VAL A 91 -14.95 -9.01 -0.97
C VAL A 91 -15.43 -7.96 -1.97
N PRO A 92 -15.83 -8.38 -3.19
CA PRO A 92 -16.35 -7.44 -4.17
C PRO A 92 -17.60 -6.72 -3.64
N PRO A 93 -17.70 -5.40 -3.81
CA PRO A 93 -18.90 -4.68 -3.40
C PRO A 93 -20.08 -5.06 -4.28
N LYS A 94 -21.29 -5.06 -3.71
CA LYS A 94 -22.52 -5.40 -4.43
C LYS A 94 -22.91 -4.28 -5.41
N THR A 95 -22.60 -3.03 -5.07
CA THR A 95 -22.93 -1.86 -5.90
C THR A 95 -21.70 -1.46 -6.71
N ASN A 96 -21.88 -1.20 -8.00
CA ASN A 96 -20.80 -0.82 -8.92
C ASN A 96 -19.67 -1.87 -8.95
N SER A 97 -20.04 -3.14 -8.91
CA SER A 97 -19.08 -4.25 -8.86
C SER A 97 -18.09 -4.25 -10.02
N GLY A 98 -18.55 -3.91 -11.23
CA GLY A 98 -17.69 -3.82 -12.42
C GLY A 98 -16.61 -2.76 -12.28
N TYR A 99 -16.98 -1.58 -11.79
CA TYR A 99 -16.03 -0.49 -11.53
C TYR A 99 -14.94 -0.91 -10.52
N TRP A 100 -15.37 -1.52 -9.42
CA TRP A 100 -14.45 -1.96 -8.37
C TRP A 100 -13.52 -3.07 -8.82
N SER A 101 -14.05 -4.02 -9.60
CA SER A 101 -13.22 -5.10 -10.17
C SER A 101 -12.15 -4.54 -11.09
N ASP A 102 -12.51 -3.56 -11.93
CA ASP A 102 -11.55 -2.91 -12.84
C ASP A 102 -10.50 -2.12 -12.06
N LYS A 103 -10.92 -1.43 -10.99
CA LYS A 103 -10.02 -0.65 -10.14
C LYS A 103 -9.00 -1.57 -9.46
N VAL A 104 -9.46 -2.68 -8.88
CA VAL A 104 -8.59 -3.66 -8.21
C VAL A 104 -7.67 -4.33 -9.22
N ALA A 105 -8.19 -4.73 -10.38
CA ALA A 105 -7.37 -5.32 -11.43
C ALA A 105 -6.28 -4.35 -11.90
N GLY A 106 -6.60 -3.07 -12.04
CA GLY A 106 -5.65 -2.03 -12.39
C GLY A 106 -4.55 -1.87 -11.34
N ASN A 107 -4.92 -1.92 -10.06
CA ASN A 107 -3.96 -1.86 -8.96
C ASN A 107 -3.02 -3.06 -8.97
N ILE A 108 -3.56 -4.27 -9.18
CA ILE A 108 -2.76 -5.49 -9.25
C ILE A 108 -1.77 -5.43 -10.43
N ALA A 109 -2.23 -4.98 -11.59
CA ALA A 109 -1.37 -4.84 -12.76
C ALA A 109 -0.26 -3.82 -12.51
N ARG A 110 -0.59 -2.70 -11.87
CA ARG A 110 0.38 -1.67 -11.50
C ARG A 110 1.41 -2.20 -10.51
N ASP A 111 0.98 -2.97 -9.54
CA ASP A 111 1.87 -3.57 -8.54
C ASP A 111 2.86 -4.52 -9.22
N ARG A 112 2.41 -5.35 -10.13
CA ARG A 112 3.27 -6.25 -10.90
C ARG A 112 4.28 -5.49 -11.75
N ASP A 113 3.85 -4.42 -12.40
CA ASP A 113 4.72 -3.56 -13.19
C ASP A 113 5.77 -2.87 -12.29
N THR A 114 5.36 -2.39 -11.12
CA THR A 114 6.26 -1.79 -10.15
C THR A 114 7.31 -2.79 -9.69
N ASP A 115 6.88 -4.01 -9.33
CA ASP A 115 7.79 -5.06 -8.87
C ASP A 115 8.79 -5.44 -9.96
N GLN A 116 8.34 -5.54 -11.21
CA GLN A 116 9.19 -5.87 -12.34
C GLN A 116 10.23 -4.78 -12.59
N ARG A 117 9.82 -3.52 -12.60
CA ARG A 117 10.73 -2.39 -12.82
C ARG A 117 11.78 -2.28 -11.72
N LEU A 118 11.38 -2.49 -10.48
CA LEU A 118 12.32 -2.48 -9.35
C LEU A 118 13.29 -3.66 -9.42
N SER A 119 12.79 -4.85 -9.72
CA SER A 119 13.62 -6.03 -9.89
C SER A 119 14.64 -5.84 -11.01
N ASP A 120 14.21 -5.30 -12.16
CA ASP A 120 15.09 -5.02 -13.29
C ASP A 120 16.18 -4.01 -12.93
N ALA A 121 15.91 -3.10 -12.00
CA ALA A 121 16.86 -2.11 -11.51
C ALA A 121 17.76 -2.64 -10.39
N GLY A 122 17.65 -3.90 -10.03
CA GLY A 122 18.47 -4.52 -8.99
C GLY A 122 17.93 -4.35 -7.58
N TRP A 123 16.68 -3.95 -7.45
CA TRP A 123 16.02 -3.78 -6.15
C TRP A 123 15.31 -5.07 -5.73
N THR A 124 15.22 -5.28 -4.44
CA THR A 124 14.41 -6.34 -3.86
C THR A 124 13.11 -5.74 -3.36
N VAL A 125 11.99 -6.33 -3.76
CA VAL A 125 10.66 -5.88 -3.36
C VAL A 125 10.10 -6.83 -2.31
N LEU A 126 9.65 -6.26 -1.20
CA LEU A 126 8.95 -7.00 -0.16
C LEU A 126 7.52 -6.46 -0.08
N ARG A 127 6.55 -7.33 -0.28
CA ARG A 127 5.13 -6.98 -0.18
C ARG A 127 4.47 -7.77 0.92
N PHE A 128 3.70 -7.05 1.73
CA PHE A 128 2.93 -7.64 2.82
C PHE A 128 1.50 -7.15 2.73
N TRP A 129 0.56 -8.00 3.12
CA TRP A 129 -0.82 -7.58 3.29
C TRP A 129 -0.99 -6.93 4.66
N GLU A 130 -1.91 -5.96 4.76
CA GLU A 130 -2.15 -5.24 6.02
C GLU A 130 -2.62 -6.15 7.16
N HIS A 131 -3.16 -7.33 6.85
CA HIS A 131 -3.59 -8.28 7.86
C HIS A 131 -2.46 -9.18 8.39
N GLU A 132 -1.30 -9.17 7.75
CA GLU A 132 -0.17 -9.99 8.22
C GLU A 132 0.39 -9.45 9.53
N SER A 133 0.93 -10.35 10.34
CA SER A 133 1.51 -9.97 11.63
C SER A 133 2.60 -8.93 11.46
N PRO A 134 2.49 -7.75 12.10
CA PRO A 134 3.56 -6.74 12.04
C PRO A 134 4.91 -7.25 12.52
N ASP A 135 4.93 -8.09 13.54
CA ASP A 135 6.17 -8.68 14.05
C ASP A 135 6.84 -9.57 13.01
N ALA A 136 6.06 -10.42 12.34
CA ALA A 136 6.57 -11.30 11.29
C ALA A 136 7.09 -10.49 10.10
N CYS A 137 6.37 -9.44 9.71
CA CYS A 137 6.79 -8.54 8.63
C CYS A 137 8.12 -7.86 8.99
N ALA A 138 8.22 -7.33 10.19
CA ALA A 138 9.44 -6.65 10.65
C ALA A 138 10.64 -7.58 10.69
N LEU A 139 10.44 -8.83 11.10
CA LEU A 139 11.51 -9.84 11.10
C LEU A 139 12.01 -10.13 9.69
N GLN A 140 11.10 -10.30 8.73
CA GLN A 140 11.48 -10.56 7.34
C GLN A 140 12.21 -9.36 6.73
N ILE A 141 11.73 -8.14 7.00
CA ILE A 141 12.37 -6.92 6.53
C ILE A 141 13.79 -6.82 7.07
N ALA A 142 13.95 -7.00 8.38
CA ALA A 142 15.25 -6.91 9.03
C ALA A 142 16.23 -7.95 8.50
N ALA A 143 15.78 -9.19 8.33
CA ALA A 143 16.62 -10.26 7.80
C ALA A 143 17.07 -9.96 6.37
N MET A 144 16.17 -9.50 5.51
CA MET A 144 16.49 -9.20 4.11
C MET A 144 17.44 -8.01 3.99
N VAL A 145 17.15 -6.93 4.73
CA VAL A 145 17.99 -5.72 4.69
C VAL A 145 19.39 -6.03 5.19
N SER A 146 19.53 -6.78 6.29
CA SER A 146 20.84 -7.16 6.83
C SER A 146 21.61 -8.02 5.85
N LYS A 147 20.96 -9.00 5.24
CA LYS A 147 21.57 -9.88 4.23
C LYS A 147 22.10 -9.09 3.03
N LEU A 148 21.29 -8.19 2.51
CA LEU A 148 21.65 -7.43 1.29
C LEU A 148 22.67 -6.34 1.58
N ARG A 149 22.64 -5.73 2.76
CA ARG A 149 23.67 -4.76 3.15
C ARG A 149 25.03 -5.43 3.26
N SER A 150 25.10 -6.63 3.82
CA SER A 150 26.35 -7.40 3.92
C SER A 150 26.93 -7.73 2.55
N LYS A 151 26.08 -8.05 1.58
CA LYS A 151 26.53 -8.35 0.21
C LYS A 151 27.06 -7.14 -0.54
N ARG A 152 26.62 -5.93 -0.15
CA ARG A 152 26.99 -4.67 -0.82
C ARG A 152 28.11 -3.91 -0.10
N ALA A 153 28.46 -4.37 1.04
CA ALA A 153 29.55 -3.76 1.83
C ALA A 153 30.93 -4.09 1.24
#